data_b7638f446eeb0043b6b732c0dec4d790
#
_entry.id   b7638f446eeb0043b6b732c0dec4d790
#
_cell.length_a   1.000
_cell.length_b   1.000
_cell.length_c   1.000
_cell.angle_alpha   90.00
_cell.angle_beta   90.00
_cell.angle_gamma   90.00
#
_symmetry.space_group_name_H-M   'P 1'
#
loop_
_entity.id
_entity.type
_entity.pdbx_description
1 polymer ?
#
loop_
_entity_poly.entity_id
_entity_poly.type
_entity_poly.pdbx_seq_one_letter_code
_entity_poly.pdbx_strand_id
1 'polypeptide(L)'
;MNASAGHSASAVLRRSAALTNLFLQKNLWVWPLVAALVLAAIAYWLRAHVEQAMKASLADELQVVLAADVAALEQWLATQRSNAQTAAASQTRSDLVQKLIALADREDNSPLALAQSPELAAIKQSLKPWMDAHGYVDFIITDRRQRIVAAGQPDLIGKEKLSRYREFIETALAGGASVSRPFPSLVLLTDENDELRANVPTMCAAAPLRDSDNQVFGVLAFRLRPEQDFTRILNVARFGKSGETYAFDSSGLMLSNSSFDDELKRMGLLPDREDSHSILTLQLRDPLVNLSRGERPSVRPAEQPLTRMAADAVSGNAGVDVDGYRDYRGVPNVGAWTWLPEYGFGVATEVDRADALHAIQILRAAFWSLFALLAACSVAIFVFTVVMAKMRHALRAAALANKTLGQYELEEKIGAGGMGVVYRGRHALLRRPTAIKLLDVDKTTPETIRRFEREVQITSQLNHPNTVAVYDYGHTPEGVFYYAMEYLEGIDLDQLVKQHGPQTEGRVIHILRQICGSLSEAHGAGLIHRDVKP
;
A
#
# COMPACT_ATOMS: atom_id res chain seq x y z
N MET A 1 -50.98 29.27 23.61
CA MET A 1 -50.37 28.08 24.24
C MET A 1 -49.04 27.65 23.60
N ASN A 2 -48.11 28.55 23.28
CA ASN A 2 -46.84 28.15 22.61
C ASN A 2 -45.55 28.79 23.21
N ALA A 3 -45.57 29.33 24.45
CA ALA A 3 -44.40 29.94 25.04
C ALA A 3 -43.69 29.06 26.10
N SER A 4 -44.29 27.96 26.55
CA SER A 4 -43.71 27.11 27.60
C SER A 4 -42.81 25.96 27.09
N ALA A 5 -42.95 25.56 25.84
CA ALA A 5 -42.17 24.47 25.27
C ALA A 5 -40.71 24.87 24.91
N GLY A 6 -40.46 26.13 24.58
CA GLY A 6 -39.12 26.63 24.22
C GLY A 6 -38.15 26.76 25.40
N HIS A 7 -38.66 26.96 26.61
CA HIS A 7 -37.83 27.09 27.84
C HIS A 7 -37.34 25.74 28.38
N SER A 8 -38.08 24.66 28.17
CA SER A 8 -37.68 23.32 28.63
C SER A 8 -36.59 22.71 27.72
N ALA A 9 -36.66 22.92 26.41
CA ALA A 9 -35.65 22.42 25.46
C ALA A 9 -34.28 23.13 25.64
N SER A 10 -34.29 24.44 25.90
CA SER A 10 -33.04 25.18 26.15
C SER A 10 -32.40 24.83 27.49
N ALA A 11 -33.20 24.45 28.51
CA ALA A 11 -32.70 24.00 29.78
C ALA A 11 -32.08 22.58 29.72
N VAL A 12 -32.67 21.69 28.93
CA VAL A 12 -32.12 20.33 28.68
C VAL A 12 -30.83 20.40 27.88
N LEU A 13 -30.76 21.23 26.83
CA LEU A 13 -29.54 21.45 26.06
C LEU A 13 -28.41 22.09 26.87
N ARG A 14 -28.75 23.04 27.77
CA ARG A 14 -27.75 23.62 28.70
C ARG A 14 -27.30 22.63 29.76
N ARG A 15 -28.16 21.73 30.25
CA ARG A 15 -27.78 20.66 31.17
C ARG A 15 -26.90 19.59 30.52
N SER A 16 -27.22 19.18 29.27
CA SER A 16 -26.37 18.23 28.53
C SER A 16 -25.00 18.83 28.20
N ALA A 17 -24.93 20.11 27.80
CA ALA A 17 -23.68 20.82 27.58
C ALA A 17 -22.83 21.00 28.83
N ALA A 18 -23.47 21.22 29.99
CA ALA A 18 -22.75 21.32 31.29
C ALA A 18 -22.23 19.96 31.78
N LEU A 19 -22.98 18.88 31.56
CA LEU A 19 -22.55 17.52 31.89
C LEU A 19 -21.41 17.05 30.95
N THR A 20 -21.48 17.39 29.67
CA THR A 20 -20.40 17.12 28.71
C THR A 20 -19.12 17.89 29.06
N ASN A 21 -19.24 19.15 29.44
CA ASN A 21 -18.09 19.94 29.89
C ASN A 21 -17.45 19.42 31.20
N LEU A 22 -18.24 18.94 32.14
CA LEU A 22 -17.75 18.33 33.39
C LEU A 22 -17.05 16.99 33.12
N PHE A 23 -17.60 16.17 32.22
CA PHE A 23 -16.98 14.90 31.78
C PHE A 23 -15.68 15.15 31.00
N LEU A 24 -15.67 16.14 30.12
CA LEU A 24 -14.50 16.56 29.35
C LEU A 24 -13.38 17.08 30.28
N GLN A 25 -13.70 17.88 31.32
CA GLN A 25 -12.68 18.40 32.23
C GLN A 25 -12.11 17.34 33.18
N LYS A 26 -12.90 16.33 33.57
CA LYS A 26 -12.48 15.28 34.50
C LYS A 26 -11.57 14.23 33.81
N ASN A 27 -11.71 14.06 32.48
CA ASN A 27 -10.98 13.05 31.68
C ASN A 27 -10.12 13.67 30.58
N LEU A 28 -9.59 14.87 30.78
CA LEU A 28 -8.72 15.58 29.81
C LEU A 28 -7.57 14.72 29.25
N TRP A 29 -7.09 13.74 30.00
CA TRP A 29 -6.02 12.83 29.60
C TRP A 29 -6.45 11.75 28.58
N VAL A 30 -7.76 11.45 28.47
CA VAL A 30 -8.28 10.44 27.53
C VAL A 30 -8.35 10.99 26.11
N TRP A 31 -8.61 12.28 25.92
CA TRP A 31 -8.83 12.90 24.62
C TRP A 31 -7.61 12.82 23.67
N PRO A 32 -6.37 13.03 24.11
CA PRO A 32 -5.20 12.85 23.27
C PRO A 32 -5.05 11.42 22.77
N LEU A 33 -5.40 10.41 23.60
CA LEU A 33 -5.35 9.00 23.21
C LEU A 33 -6.44 8.67 22.18
N VAL A 34 -7.66 9.16 22.38
CA VAL A 34 -8.75 8.99 21.42
C VAL A 34 -8.41 9.67 20.08
N ALA A 35 -7.91 10.90 20.12
CA ALA A 35 -7.47 11.60 18.91
C ALA A 35 -6.35 10.85 18.17
N ALA A 36 -5.36 10.33 18.90
CA ALA A 36 -4.28 9.53 18.32
C ALA A 36 -4.80 8.25 17.66
N LEU A 37 -5.76 7.54 18.28
CA LEU A 37 -6.38 6.34 17.72
C LEU A 37 -7.18 6.65 16.44
N VAL A 38 -7.94 7.75 16.44
CA VAL A 38 -8.70 8.18 15.27
C VAL A 38 -7.75 8.56 14.12
N LEU A 39 -6.69 9.34 14.41
CA LEU A 39 -5.68 9.70 13.41
C LEU A 39 -4.96 8.46 12.88
N ALA A 40 -4.61 7.51 13.75
CA ALA A 40 -3.99 6.24 13.34
C ALA A 40 -4.93 5.42 12.43
N ALA A 41 -6.21 5.35 12.75
CA ALA A 41 -7.20 4.65 11.93
C ALA A 41 -7.37 5.32 10.54
N ILE A 42 -7.45 6.64 10.50
CA ILE A 42 -7.53 7.42 9.24
C ILE A 42 -6.26 7.20 8.40
N ALA A 43 -5.09 7.30 9.02
CA ALA A 43 -3.83 7.12 8.32
C ALA A 43 -3.65 5.67 7.82
N TYR A 44 -4.07 4.66 8.59
CA TYR A 44 -4.08 3.26 8.15
C TYR A 44 -5.02 3.05 6.96
N TRP A 45 -6.23 3.61 7.01
CA TRP A 45 -7.19 3.55 5.90
C TRP A 45 -6.64 4.24 4.65
N LEU A 46 -6.10 5.46 4.80
CA LEU A 46 -5.50 6.22 3.70
C LEU A 46 -4.34 5.47 3.06
N ARG A 47 -3.45 4.89 3.90
CA ARG A 47 -2.34 4.05 3.42
C ARG A 47 -2.84 2.88 2.58
N ALA A 48 -3.83 2.13 3.07
CA ALA A 48 -4.38 0.98 2.36
C ALA A 48 -4.98 1.39 1.01
N HIS A 49 -5.70 2.50 1.00
CA HIS A 49 -6.30 3.03 -0.23
C HIS A 49 -5.25 3.50 -1.25
N VAL A 50 -4.21 4.21 -0.81
CA VAL A 50 -3.11 4.65 -1.67
C VAL A 50 -2.32 3.46 -2.22
N GLU A 51 -2.02 2.45 -1.38
CA GLU A 51 -1.33 1.23 -1.82
C GLU A 51 -2.15 0.49 -2.89
N GLN A 52 -3.45 0.38 -2.72
CA GLN A 52 -4.34 -0.23 -3.69
C GLN A 52 -4.41 0.57 -5.01
N ALA A 53 -4.52 1.89 -4.93
CA ALA A 53 -4.51 2.76 -6.11
C ALA A 53 -3.18 2.67 -6.88
N MET A 54 -2.04 2.62 -6.17
CA MET A 54 -0.73 2.45 -6.80
C MET A 54 -0.58 1.08 -7.49
N LYS A 55 -1.09 0.00 -6.87
CA LYS A 55 -1.10 -1.32 -7.51
C LYS A 55 -1.98 -1.35 -8.76
N ALA A 56 -3.15 -0.71 -8.72
CA ALA A 56 -4.02 -0.58 -9.88
C ALA A 56 -3.33 0.19 -11.02
N SER A 57 -2.71 1.33 -10.70
CA SER A 57 -1.93 2.11 -11.66
C SER A 57 -0.78 1.31 -12.28
N LEU A 58 -0.07 0.51 -11.47
CA LEU A 58 1.00 -0.37 -11.95
C LEU A 58 0.46 -1.45 -12.89
N ALA A 59 -0.70 -2.04 -12.58
CA ALA A 59 -1.34 -3.03 -13.45
C ALA A 59 -1.71 -2.42 -14.81
N ASP A 60 -2.32 -1.24 -14.81
CA ASP A 60 -2.69 -0.51 -16.02
C ASP A 60 -1.44 -0.18 -16.86
N GLU A 61 -0.37 0.28 -16.22
CA GLU A 61 0.87 0.64 -16.90
C GLU A 61 1.55 -0.59 -17.56
N LEU A 62 1.62 -1.71 -16.84
CA LEU A 62 2.15 -2.98 -17.40
C LEU A 62 1.31 -3.46 -18.59
N GLN A 63 -0.02 -3.37 -18.51
CA GLN A 63 -0.91 -3.73 -19.61
C GLN A 63 -0.74 -2.81 -20.81
N VAL A 64 -0.54 -1.51 -20.61
CA VAL A 64 -0.32 -0.53 -21.67
C VAL A 64 1.01 -0.83 -22.39
N VAL A 65 2.08 -1.11 -21.63
CA VAL A 65 3.38 -1.47 -22.22
C VAL A 65 3.26 -2.76 -23.02
N LEU A 66 2.68 -3.82 -22.45
CA LEU A 66 2.46 -5.07 -23.13
C LEU A 66 1.64 -4.89 -24.42
N ALA A 67 0.54 -4.13 -24.34
CA ALA A 67 -0.32 -3.88 -25.51
C ALA A 67 0.43 -3.12 -26.63
N ALA A 68 1.28 -2.16 -26.25
CA ALA A 68 2.09 -1.41 -27.20
C ALA A 68 3.13 -2.32 -27.89
N ASP A 69 3.82 -3.17 -27.12
CA ASP A 69 4.82 -4.11 -27.65
C ASP A 69 4.16 -5.15 -28.55
N VAL A 70 2.99 -5.68 -28.15
CA VAL A 70 2.21 -6.62 -28.98
C VAL A 70 1.75 -5.96 -30.27
N ALA A 71 1.19 -4.74 -30.22
CA ALA A 71 0.75 -4.04 -31.40
C ALA A 71 1.92 -3.75 -32.39
N ALA A 72 3.07 -3.34 -31.85
CA ALA A 72 4.27 -3.13 -32.65
C ALA A 72 4.75 -4.44 -33.30
N LEU A 73 4.72 -5.54 -32.56
CA LEU A 73 5.09 -6.86 -33.03
C LEU A 73 4.14 -7.37 -34.14
N GLU A 74 2.82 -7.26 -33.92
CA GLU A 74 1.80 -7.63 -34.92
C GLU A 74 1.93 -6.80 -36.20
N GLN A 75 2.16 -5.50 -36.08
CA GLN A 75 2.40 -4.62 -37.22
C GLN A 75 3.66 -5.02 -38.00
N TRP A 76 4.73 -5.37 -37.29
CA TRP A 76 5.96 -5.86 -37.94
C TRP A 76 5.73 -7.19 -38.64
N LEU A 77 5.07 -8.17 -37.98
CA LEU A 77 4.72 -9.46 -38.57
C LEU A 77 3.84 -9.31 -39.82
N ALA A 78 2.85 -8.42 -39.78
CA ALA A 78 2.00 -8.10 -40.93
C ALA A 78 2.81 -7.48 -42.08
N THR A 79 3.77 -6.60 -41.75
CA THR A 79 4.68 -6.01 -42.74
C THR A 79 5.55 -7.07 -43.40
N GLN A 80 6.11 -8.02 -42.62
CA GLN A 80 6.91 -9.12 -43.18
C GLN A 80 6.08 -10.02 -44.11
N ARG A 81 4.81 -10.32 -43.75
CA ARG A 81 3.88 -11.04 -44.63
C ARG A 81 3.64 -10.30 -45.94
N SER A 82 3.35 -9.00 -45.85
CA SER A 82 3.10 -8.15 -47.03
C SER A 82 4.32 -8.08 -47.96
N ASN A 83 5.52 -7.93 -47.38
CA ASN A 83 6.77 -7.89 -48.11
C ASN A 83 7.03 -9.20 -48.88
N ALA A 84 6.83 -10.34 -48.23
CA ALA A 84 6.97 -11.65 -48.86
C ALA A 84 5.95 -11.84 -50.01
N GLN A 85 4.68 -11.43 -49.80
CA GLN A 85 3.66 -11.47 -50.85
C GLN A 85 4.02 -10.60 -52.06
N THR A 86 4.47 -9.38 -51.83
CA THR A 86 4.86 -8.44 -52.89
C THR A 86 6.05 -8.99 -53.68
N ALA A 87 7.01 -9.58 -53.00
CA ALA A 87 8.12 -10.23 -53.67
C ALA A 87 7.68 -11.46 -54.49
N ALA A 88 6.76 -12.26 -53.95
CA ALA A 88 6.26 -13.46 -54.64
C ALA A 88 5.38 -13.15 -55.87
N ALA A 89 4.74 -11.99 -55.90
CA ALA A 89 3.84 -11.57 -57.00
C ALA A 89 4.56 -11.20 -58.31
N SER A 90 5.89 -11.22 -58.35
CA SER A 90 6.64 -10.90 -59.59
C SER A 90 6.53 -12.00 -60.61
N GLN A 91 5.85 -11.73 -61.72
CA GLN A 91 5.66 -12.71 -62.83
C GLN A 91 7.01 -13.20 -63.43
N THR A 92 7.97 -12.28 -63.60
CA THR A 92 9.31 -12.67 -64.14
C THR A 92 10.02 -13.67 -63.22
N ARG A 93 9.85 -13.55 -61.88
CA ARG A 93 10.41 -14.51 -60.93
C ARG A 93 9.64 -15.83 -60.95
N SER A 94 8.31 -15.78 -61.07
CA SER A 94 7.48 -16.99 -61.21
C SER A 94 7.90 -17.83 -62.41
N ASP A 95 8.16 -17.23 -63.59
CA ASP A 95 8.62 -17.90 -64.78
C ASP A 95 10.00 -18.54 -64.58
N LEU A 96 10.93 -17.84 -63.91
CA LEU A 96 12.26 -18.39 -63.62
C LEU A 96 12.19 -19.58 -62.65
N VAL A 97 11.33 -19.49 -61.60
CA VAL A 97 11.15 -20.58 -60.65
C VAL A 97 10.49 -21.79 -61.30
N GLN A 98 9.50 -21.61 -62.19
CA GLN A 98 8.89 -22.72 -62.94
C GLN A 98 9.93 -23.46 -63.83
N LYS A 99 10.81 -22.70 -64.46
CA LYS A 99 11.94 -23.31 -65.22
C LYS A 99 12.85 -24.09 -64.30
N LEU A 100 13.15 -23.56 -63.11
CA LEU A 100 14.03 -24.25 -62.16
C LEU A 100 13.36 -25.51 -61.60
N ILE A 101 12.05 -25.52 -61.35
CA ILE A 101 11.28 -26.70 -60.92
C ILE A 101 11.30 -27.74 -62.03
N ALA A 102 11.09 -27.35 -63.32
CA ALA A 102 11.17 -28.26 -64.44
C ALA A 102 12.57 -28.86 -64.60
N LEU A 103 13.63 -28.12 -64.32
CA LEU A 103 14.99 -28.65 -64.23
C LEU A 103 15.14 -29.66 -63.09
N ALA A 104 14.58 -29.35 -61.88
CA ALA A 104 14.66 -30.24 -60.74
C ALA A 104 13.90 -31.57 -60.91
N ASP A 105 12.89 -31.60 -61.79
CA ASP A 105 12.11 -32.81 -62.08
C ASP A 105 12.73 -33.73 -63.13
N ARG A 106 13.86 -33.36 -63.74
CA ARG A 106 14.61 -34.24 -64.62
C ARG A 106 15.40 -35.31 -63.86
N GLU A 107 15.33 -36.55 -64.28
CA GLU A 107 15.92 -37.70 -63.57
C GLU A 107 17.46 -37.59 -63.37
N ASP A 108 18.14 -36.82 -64.22
CA ASP A 108 19.61 -36.66 -64.21
C ASP A 108 20.11 -35.45 -63.38
N ASN A 109 19.24 -34.71 -62.73
CA ASN A 109 19.66 -33.45 -62.10
C ASN A 109 19.98 -33.60 -60.57
N SER A 110 21.26 -33.41 -60.28
CA SER A 110 21.75 -33.38 -58.90
C SER A 110 21.47 -32.01 -58.24
N PRO A 111 21.39 -31.93 -56.88
CA PRO A 111 21.32 -30.66 -56.16
C PRO A 111 22.41 -29.64 -56.53
N LEU A 112 23.59 -30.17 -56.94
CA LEU A 112 24.74 -29.37 -57.42
C LEU A 112 24.43 -28.67 -58.71
N ALA A 113 23.78 -29.38 -59.70
CA ALA A 113 23.41 -28.79 -60.98
C ALA A 113 22.35 -27.67 -60.80
N LEU A 114 21.40 -27.83 -59.91
CA LEU A 114 20.45 -26.75 -59.53
C LEU A 114 21.18 -25.55 -58.92
N ALA A 115 22.15 -25.79 -58.02
CA ALA A 115 22.93 -24.74 -57.39
C ALA A 115 23.80 -23.92 -58.41
N GLN A 116 24.17 -24.51 -59.53
CA GLN A 116 24.98 -23.88 -60.58
C GLN A 116 24.16 -23.40 -61.79
N SER A 117 22.83 -23.50 -61.70
CA SER A 117 21.95 -23.12 -62.81
C SER A 117 21.92 -21.62 -63.08
N PRO A 118 21.82 -21.17 -64.35
CA PRO A 118 21.69 -19.77 -64.69
C PRO A 118 20.37 -19.17 -64.15
N GLU A 119 19.33 -19.97 -64.05
CA GLU A 119 18.03 -19.60 -63.49
C GLU A 119 18.17 -19.21 -62.01
N LEU A 120 18.91 -20.02 -61.23
CA LEU A 120 19.17 -19.67 -59.83
C LEU A 120 19.99 -18.37 -59.71
N ALA A 121 21.01 -18.20 -60.57
CA ALA A 121 21.79 -16.97 -60.57
C ALA A 121 20.91 -15.73 -60.87
N ALA A 122 20.01 -15.85 -61.88
CA ALA A 122 19.06 -14.79 -62.20
C ALA A 122 18.08 -14.50 -61.07
N ILE A 123 17.55 -15.52 -60.34
CA ILE A 123 16.70 -15.37 -59.16
C ILE A 123 17.48 -14.64 -58.07
N LYS A 124 18.68 -15.06 -57.72
CA LYS A 124 19.55 -14.40 -56.74
C LYS A 124 19.76 -12.92 -57.06
N GLN A 125 20.07 -12.61 -58.31
CA GLN A 125 20.26 -11.24 -58.78
C GLN A 125 18.97 -10.39 -58.66
N SER A 126 17.81 -10.99 -58.96
CA SER A 126 16.52 -10.30 -58.88
C SER A 126 16.05 -10.07 -57.45
N LEU A 127 16.39 -10.96 -56.49
CA LEU A 127 15.99 -10.87 -55.08
C LEU A 127 16.93 -10.02 -54.25
N LYS A 128 18.21 -9.90 -54.64
CA LYS A 128 19.22 -9.18 -53.87
C LYS A 128 18.82 -7.75 -53.48
N PRO A 129 18.38 -6.88 -54.40
CA PRO A 129 17.97 -5.50 -54.02
C PRO A 129 16.79 -5.48 -53.04
N TRP A 130 15.87 -6.45 -53.19
CA TRP A 130 14.72 -6.58 -52.28
C TRP A 130 15.16 -7.02 -50.89
N MET A 131 16.05 -8.01 -50.83
CA MET A 131 16.60 -8.50 -49.57
C MET A 131 17.41 -7.42 -48.85
N ASP A 132 18.28 -6.72 -49.57
CA ASP A 132 19.09 -5.62 -49.01
C ASP A 132 18.21 -4.48 -48.47
N ALA A 133 17.12 -4.13 -49.15
CA ALA A 133 16.20 -3.09 -48.76
C ALA A 133 15.36 -3.43 -47.51
N HIS A 134 15.08 -4.71 -47.26
CA HIS A 134 14.22 -5.16 -46.16
C HIS A 134 14.97 -5.92 -45.06
N GLY A 135 16.29 -6.01 -45.12
CA GLY A 135 17.12 -6.68 -44.13
C GLY A 135 17.02 -8.20 -44.11
N TYR A 136 16.58 -8.81 -45.24
CA TYR A 136 16.55 -10.26 -45.36
C TYR A 136 17.95 -10.82 -45.60
N VAL A 137 18.31 -11.86 -44.87
CA VAL A 137 19.66 -12.42 -44.92
C VAL A 137 19.81 -13.58 -45.90
N ASP A 138 18.70 -14.23 -46.24
CA ASP A 138 18.69 -15.37 -47.18
C ASP A 138 17.27 -15.59 -47.72
N PHE A 139 17.12 -16.48 -48.69
CA PHE A 139 15.84 -16.93 -49.21
C PHE A 139 15.85 -18.43 -49.51
N ILE A 140 14.66 -19.01 -49.48
CA ILE A 140 14.40 -20.37 -50.01
C ILE A 140 13.18 -20.33 -50.92
N ILE A 141 13.23 -21.18 -51.97
CA ILE A 141 12.07 -21.43 -52.83
C ILE A 141 11.81 -22.94 -52.85
N THR A 142 10.54 -23.31 -52.61
CA THR A 142 10.12 -24.71 -52.65
C THR A 142 9.10 -24.95 -53.74
N ASP A 143 9.05 -26.19 -54.23
CA ASP A 143 7.96 -26.70 -55.07
C ASP A 143 6.75 -27.16 -54.21
N ARG A 144 5.69 -27.68 -54.86
CA ARG A 144 4.49 -28.22 -54.17
C ARG A 144 4.78 -29.44 -53.30
N ARG A 145 5.89 -30.18 -53.57
CA ARG A 145 6.32 -31.35 -52.79
C ARG A 145 7.13 -30.94 -51.56
N GLN A 146 7.30 -29.63 -51.33
CA GLN A 146 8.14 -29.06 -50.30
C GLN A 146 9.64 -29.36 -50.49
N ARG A 147 10.07 -29.63 -51.71
CA ARG A 147 11.48 -29.74 -52.07
C ARG A 147 12.04 -28.34 -52.29
N ILE A 148 13.16 -28.03 -51.68
CA ILE A 148 13.86 -26.75 -51.88
C ILE A 148 14.56 -26.78 -53.25
N VAL A 149 14.09 -25.98 -54.19
CA VAL A 149 14.61 -25.88 -55.54
C VAL A 149 15.60 -24.73 -55.72
N ALA A 150 15.49 -23.71 -54.85
CA ALA A 150 16.43 -22.59 -54.82
C ALA A 150 16.66 -22.13 -53.37
N ALA A 151 17.88 -21.73 -53.09
CA ALA A 151 18.25 -21.12 -51.82
C ALA A 151 19.50 -20.25 -51.96
N GLY A 152 19.70 -19.28 -51.07
CA GLY A 152 20.97 -18.59 -50.96
C GLY A 152 22.09 -19.53 -50.50
N GLN A 153 21.80 -20.43 -49.55
CA GLN A 153 22.71 -21.48 -49.07
C GLN A 153 22.57 -22.73 -49.91
N PRO A 154 23.65 -23.16 -50.60
CA PRO A 154 23.61 -24.34 -51.50
C PRO A 154 23.20 -25.63 -50.78
N ASP A 155 23.59 -25.80 -49.50
CA ASP A 155 23.34 -27.01 -48.70
C ASP A 155 21.85 -27.29 -48.44
N LEU A 156 20.98 -26.31 -48.66
CA LEU A 156 19.53 -26.46 -48.54
C LEU A 156 18.90 -27.03 -49.82
N ILE A 157 19.52 -26.84 -50.99
CA ILE A 157 18.96 -27.22 -52.27
C ILE A 157 18.82 -28.74 -52.34
N GLY A 158 17.67 -29.21 -52.80
CA GLY A 158 17.32 -30.62 -52.92
C GLY A 158 16.79 -31.26 -51.65
N LYS A 159 16.87 -30.59 -50.48
CA LYS A 159 16.25 -31.10 -49.27
C LYS A 159 14.72 -30.99 -49.34
N GLU A 160 14.05 -31.99 -48.78
CA GLU A 160 12.58 -32.09 -48.81
C GLU A 160 12.01 -32.20 -47.41
N LYS A 161 10.77 -31.68 -47.23
CA LYS A 161 9.92 -31.88 -46.04
C LYS A 161 10.63 -31.65 -44.71
N LEU A 162 11.43 -30.60 -44.64
CA LEU A 162 12.12 -30.23 -43.40
C LEU A 162 11.11 -29.92 -42.28
N SER A 163 11.17 -30.67 -41.21
CA SER A 163 10.15 -30.64 -40.13
C SER A 163 9.89 -29.24 -39.57
N ARG A 164 10.95 -28.43 -39.41
CA ARG A 164 10.88 -27.07 -38.87
C ARG A 164 10.34 -26.04 -39.88
N TYR A 165 10.34 -26.37 -41.18
CA TYR A 165 9.82 -25.50 -42.26
C TYR A 165 8.38 -25.82 -42.63
N ARG A 166 7.87 -26.97 -42.17
CA ARG A 166 6.57 -27.50 -42.59
C ARG A 166 5.43 -26.51 -42.37
N GLU A 167 5.29 -25.98 -41.20
CA GLU A 167 4.13 -25.16 -40.78
C GLU A 167 3.93 -23.94 -41.68
N PHE A 168 4.96 -23.14 -41.89
CA PHE A 168 4.86 -21.93 -42.71
C PHE A 168 4.80 -22.23 -44.22
N ILE A 169 5.46 -23.32 -44.67
CA ILE A 169 5.39 -23.75 -46.06
C ILE A 169 3.98 -24.27 -46.39
N GLU A 170 3.40 -25.12 -45.56
CA GLU A 170 2.02 -25.62 -45.74
C GLU A 170 1.00 -24.49 -45.77
N THR A 171 1.11 -23.52 -44.88
CA THR A 171 0.27 -22.31 -44.89
C THR A 171 0.41 -21.54 -46.21
N ALA A 172 1.64 -21.39 -46.71
CA ALA A 172 1.86 -20.70 -47.97
C ALA A 172 1.35 -21.53 -49.18
N LEU A 173 1.52 -22.85 -49.20
CA LEU A 173 0.97 -23.73 -50.24
C LEU A 173 -0.56 -23.73 -50.26
N ALA A 174 -1.21 -23.52 -49.11
CA ALA A 174 -2.65 -23.30 -49.00
C ALA A 174 -3.09 -21.92 -49.52
N GLY A 175 -2.16 -21.05 -49.90
CA GLY A 175 -2.43 -19.76 -50.54
C GLY A 175 -2.33 -18.55 -49.64
N GLY A 176 -2.00 -18.72 -48.35
CA GLY A 176 -1.78 -17.65 -47.37
C GLY A 176 -0.32 -17.29 -47.22
N ALA A 177 0.00 -16.03 -46.95
CA ALA A 177 1.36 -15.69 -46.51
C ALA A 177 1.47 -15.85 -44.99
N SER A 178 2.62 -16.25 -44.50
CA SER A 178 2.89 -16.51 -43.11
C SER A 178 4.27 -16.05 -42.67
N VAL A 179 4.41 -15.78 -41.36
CA VAL A 179 5.72 -15.57 -40.71
C VAL A 179 5.88 -16.67 -39.66
N SER A 180 7.01 -17.38 -39.71
CA SER A 180 7.28 -18.41 -38.70
C SER A 180 7.64 -17.78 -37.37
N ARG A 181 7.38 -18.49 -36.26
CA ARG A 181 8.06 -18.21 -35.01
C ARG A 181 9.55 -18.48 -35.10
N PRO A 182 10.41 -17.95 -34.22
CA PRO A 182 11.82 -18.29 -34.15
C PRO A 182 12.05 -19.79 -33.98
N PHE A 183 12.97 -20.35 -34.75
CA PHE A 183 13.38 -21.76 -34.66
C PHE A 183 14.89 -21.89 -34.95
N PRO A 184 15.57 -22.93 -34.41
CA PRO A 184 16.99 -23.12 -34.67
C PRO A 184 17.20 -23.62 -36.11
N SER A 185 18.22 -23.08 -36.79
CA SER A 185 18.56 -23.43 -38.16
C SER A 185 18.88 -24.93 -38.31
N LEU A 186 18.55 -25.48 -39.47
CA LEU A 186 18.83 -26.88 -39.81
C LEU A 186 20.17 -27.08 -40.56
N VAL A 187 20.81 -26.01 -40.95
CA VAL A 187 22.10 -25.97 -41.63
C VAL A 187 23.00 -24.96 -40.94
N LEU A 188 24.29 -25.06 -41.22
CA LEU A 188 25.22 -24.05 -40.76
C LEU A 188 24.85 -22.71 -41.38
N LEU A 189 24.64 -21.73 -40.54
CA LEU A 189 24.33 -20.38 -40.98
C LEU A 189 25.33 -19.41 -40.35
N THR A 190 25.52 -18.29 -40.99
CA THR A 190 26.30 -17.19 -40.45
C THR A 190 25.52 -16.55 -39.29
N ASP A 191 26.13 -16.47 -38.12
CA ASP A 191 25.60 -15.78 -36.96
C ASP A 191 25.77 -14.26 -37.08
N GLU A 192 25.54 -13.54 -36.01
CA GLU A 192 25.71 -12.07 -35.94
C GLU A 192 27.18 -11.61 -36.04
N ASN A 193 28.14 -12.50 -35.77
CA ASN A 193 29.59 -12.27 -35.86
C ASN A 193 30.20 -12.75 -37.18
N ASP A 194 29.35 -13.08 -38.17
CA ASP A 194 29.75 -13.66 -39.46
C ASP A 194 30.46 -15.02 -39.37
N GLU A 195 30.29 -15.76 -38.24
CA GLU A 195 30.80 -17.11 -38.05
C GLU A 195 29.76 -18.17 -38.44
N LEU A 196 30.20 -19.23 -39.12
CA LEU A 196 29.32 -20.36 -39.51
C LEU A 196 29.02 -21.22 -38.29
N ARG A 197 27.75 -21.27 -37.88
CA ARG A 197 27.28 -22.04 -36.72
C ARG A 197 26.03 -22.85 -37.02
N ALA A 198 25.85 -23.90 -36.22
CA ALA A 198 24.64 -24.69 -36.19
C ALA A 198 23.62 -24.08 -35.21
N ASN A 199 22.34 -24.36 -35.47
CA ASN A 199 21.24 -23.93 -34.61
C ASN A 199 21.10 -22.41 -34.43
N VAL A 200 21.57 -21.61 -35.38
CA VAL A 200 21.39 -20.14 -35.35
C VAL A 200 19.89 -19.82 -35.34
N PRO A 201 19.42 -18.93 -34.43
CA PRO A 201 18.03 -18.53 -34.41
C PRO A 201 17.60 -17.96 -35.77
N THR A 202 16.45 -18.40 -36.23
CA THR A 202 15.97 -18.11 -37.59
C THR A 202 14.47 -17.93 -37.59
N MET A 203 13.98 -16.98 -38.38
CA MET A 203 12.57 -16.81 -38.74
C MET A 203 12.44 -16.78 -40.25
N CYS A 204 11.27 -17.12 -40.79
CA CYS A 204 10.98 -17.05 -42.21
C CYS A 204 9.65 -16.31 -42.46
N ALA A 205 9.66 -15.39 -43.43
CA ALA A 205 8.45 -14.80 -44.00
C ALA A 205 8.17 -15.45 -45.36
N ALA A 206 7.09 -16.19 -45.48
CA ALA A 206 6.77 -17.01 -46.61
C ALA A 206 5.51 -16.55 -47.35
N ALA A 207 5.52 -16.65 -48.68
CA ALA A 207 4.38 -16.34 -49.53
C ALA A 207 4.25 -17.33 -50.70
N PRO A 208 3.00 -17.59 -51.16
CA PRO A 208 2.75 -18.47 -52.29
C PRO A 208 3.27 -17.87 -53.60
N LEU A 209 3.94 -18.69 -54.40
CA LEU A 209 4.24 -18.39 -55.80
C LEU A 209 3.08 -18.89 -56.64
N ARG A 210 2.55 -18.00 -57.51
CA ARG A 210 1.40 -18.28 -58.36
C ARG A 210 1.77 -18.23 -59.83
N ASP A 211 1.15 -19.09 -60.61
CA ASP A 211 1.25 -19.08 -62.06
C ASP A 211 0.26 -18.09 -62.70
N SER A 212 0.23 -18.07 -64.05
CA SER A 212 -0.68 -17.24 -64.85
C SER A 212 -2.18 -17.53 -64.55
N ASP A 213 -2.49 -18.75 -64.13
CA ASP A 213 -3.85 -19.18 -63.79
C ASP A 213 -4.17 -18.99 -62.28
N ASN A 214 -3.31 -18.23 -61.59
CA ASN A 214 -3.41 -17.95 -60.17
C ASN A 214 -3.31 -19.19 -59.26
N GLN A 215 -2.79 -20.33 -59.78
CA GLN A 215 -2.58 -21.56 -59.01
C GLN A 215 -1.25 -21.50 -58.26
N VAL A 216 -1.26 -21.92 -56.98
CA VAL A 216 -0.04 -22.00 -56.20
C VAL A 216 0.82 -23.17 -56.72
N PHE A 217 2.02 -22.89 -57.17
CA PHE A 217 2.97 -23.91 -57.67
C PHE A 217 4.21 -24.06 -56.78
N GLY A 218 4.46 -23.13 -55.85
CA GLY A 218 5.61 -23.16 -54.96
C GLY A 218 5.48 -22.11 -53.88
N VAL A 219 6.51 -21.97 -53.06
CA VAL A 219 6.61 -20.98 -51.96
C VAL A 219 7.93 -20.25 -52.03
N LEU A 220 7.90 -18.93 -51.92
CA LEU A 220 9.07 -18.10 -51.66
C LEU A 220 9.07 -17.74 -50.16
N ALA A 221 10.18 -18.02 -49.50
CA ALA A 221 10.35 -17.58 -48.09
C ALA A 221 11.67 -16.85 -47.91
N PHE A 222 11.63 -15.75 -47.19
CA PHE A 222 12.80 -14.97 -46.78
C PHE A 222 13.19 -15.31 -45.38
N ARG A 223 14.48 -15.41 -45.13
CA ARG A 223 15.06 -15.62 -43.82
C ARG A 223 15.31 -14.27 -43.12
N LEU A 224 14.90 -14.20 -41.85
CA LEU A 224 15.13 -13.07 -40.94
C LEU A 224 15.99 -13.54 -39.76
N ARG A 225 16.70 -12.60 -39.15
CA ARG A 225 17.39 -12.78 -37.87
C ARG A 225 16.49 -12.27 -36.74
N PRO A 226 15.91 -13.14 -35.90
CA PRO A 226 14.99 -12.72 -34.86
C PRO A 226 15.65 -11.83 -33.79
N GLU A 227 16.97 -11.94 -33.59
CA GLU A 227 17.72 -11.12 -32.64
C GLU A 227 17.71 -9.64 -33.03
N GLN A 228 17.76 -9.33 -34.33
CA GLN A 228 17.88 -7.96 -34.81
C GLN A 228 16.58 -7.18 -34.75
N ASP A 229 15.46 -7.77 -35.18
CA ASP A 229 14.19 -7.08 -35.29
C ASP A 229 13.16 -7.53 -34.25
N PHE A 230 12.87 -8.85 -34.22
CA PHE A 230 11.86 -9.41 -33.34
C PHE A 230 12.16 -9.13 -31.83
N THR A 231 13.39 -9.45 -31.42
CA THR A 231 13.85 -9.15 -30.04
C THR A 231 13.92 -7.64 -29.78
N ARG A 232 14.38 -6.85 -30.77
CA ARG A 232 14.51 -5.40 -30.61
C ARG A 232 13.15 -4.72 -30.36
N ILE A 233 12.10 -5.14 -31.08
CA ILE A 233 10.74 -4.60 -30.87
C ILE A 233 10.30 -4.81 -29.45
N LEU A 234 10.49 -6.00 -28.88
CA LEU A 234 10.12 -6.35 -27.51
C LEU A 234 10.99 -5.66 -26.43
N ASN A 235 12.16 -5.13 -26.82
CA ASN A 235 13.07 -4.44 -25.90
C ASN A 235 13.00 -2.90 -25.95
N VAL A 236 12.11 -2.32 -26.76
CA VAL A 236 12.00 -0.87 -26.92
C VAL A 236 11.38 -0.21 -25.70
N ALA A 237 10.29 -0.75 -25.20
CA ALA A 237 9.61 -0.23 -24.04
C ALA A 237 10.07 -0.97 -22.78
N ARG A 238 10.90 -0.33 -21.94
CA ARG A 238 11.33 -0.88 -20.66
C ARG A 238 10.62 -0.19 -19.51
N PHE A 239 9.97 -0.97 -18.69
CA PHE A 239 9.40 -0.49 -17.44
C PHE A 239 10.46 -0.51 -16.33
N GLY A 240 10.74 0.63 -15.70
CA GLY A 240 11.72 0.71 -14.60
C GLY A 240 13.16 0.36 -15.05
N LYS A 241 13.95 -0.19 -14.14
CA LYS A 241 15.33 -0.60 -14.39
C LYS A 241 15.47 -2.08 -14.76
N SER A 242 14.59 -2.89 -14.20
CA SER A 242 14.60 -4.36 -14.33
C SER A 242 13.49 -4.88 -15.26
N GLY A 243 12.76 -3.98 -15.94
CA GLY A 243 11.70 -4.37 -16.84
C GLY A 243 12.22 -5.00 -18.13
N GLU A 244 11.57 -6.08 -18.56
CA GLU A 244 11.79 -6.74 -19.84
C GLU A 244 10.47 -7.21 -20.46
N THR A 245 10.41 -7.20 -21.79
CA THR A 245 9.35 -7.87 -22.56
C THR A 245 9.97 -8.96 -23.42
N TYR A 246 9.38 -10.13 -23.43
CA TYR A 246 9.86 -11.28 -24.17
C TYR A 246 8.72 -12.16 -24.68
N ALA A 247 9.04 -12.95 -25.73
CA ALA A 247 8.13 -13.94 -26.31
C ALA A 247 8.57 -15.37 -25.96
N PHE A 248 7.60 -16.30 -25.89
CA PHE A 248 7.82 -17.70 -25.55
C PHE A 248 6.78 -18.62 -26.18
N ASP A 249 7.19 -19.86 -26.46
CA ASP A 249 6.30 -20.87 -27.04
C ASP A 249 5.49 -21.64 -25.99
N SER A 250 4.64 -22.57 -26.44
CA SER A 250 3.77 -23.39 -25.60
C SER A 250 4.53 -24.35 -24.67
N SER A 251 5.82 -24.58 -24.87
CA SER A 251 6.68 -25.34 -23.94
C SER A 251 7.35 -24.46 -22.88
N GLY A 252 7.16 -23.14 -22.97
CA GLY A 252 7.86 -22.14 -22.18
C GLY A 252 9.25 -21.82 -22.69
N LEU A 253 9.62 -22.23 -23.92
CA LEU A 253 10.90 -21.89 -24.50
C LEU A 253 10.90 -20.43 -24.96
N MET A 254 11.91 -19.66 -24.56
CA MET A 254 12.08 -18.26 -24.97
C MET A 254 12.31 -18.13 -26.48
N LEU A 255 11.57 -17.24 -27.12
CA LEU A 255 11.63 -16.95 -28.55
C LEU A 255 12.32 -15.60 -28.83
N SER A 256 12.68 -14.84 -27.84
CA SER A 256 13.46 -13.60 -27.92
C SER A 256 14.60 -13.63 -26.93
N ASN A 257 15.56 -12.71 -27.04
CA ASN A 257 16.60 -12.58 -26.00
C ASN A 257 16.03 -11.88 -24.74
N SER A 258 16.48 -12.35 -23.58
CA SER A 258 16.30 -11.65 -22.32
C SER A 258 17.25 -10.46 -22.22
N SER A 259 16.84 -9.45 -21.49
CA SER A 259 17.71 -8.34 -21.11
C SER A 259 18.76 -8.74 -20.06
N PHE A 260 18.65 -9.94 -19.48
CA PHE A 260 19.50 -10.46 -18.40
C PHE A 260 20.51 -11.52 -18.85
N ASP A 261 20.80 -11.68 -20.15
CA ASP A 261 21.67 -12.73 -20.67
C ASP A 261 23.00 -12.84 -19.90
N ASP A 262 23.66 -11.72 -19.57
CA ASP A 262 24.90 -11.72 -18.80
C ASP A 262 24.72 -12.19 -17.35
N GLU A 263 23.56 -11.89 -16.75
CA GLU A 263 23.23 -12.38 -15.41
C GLU A 263 22.91 -13.87 -15.44
N LEU A 264 22.21 -14.34 -16.48
CA LEU A 264 21.88 -15.74 -16.69
C LEU A 264 23.12 -16.61 -16.90
N LYS A 265 24.15 -16.10 -17.60
CA LYS A 265 25.46 -16.74 -17.71
C LYS A 265 26.12 -16.90 -16.33
N ARG A 266 26.13 -15.85 -15.53
CA ARG A 266 26.67 -15.88 -14.16
C ARG A 266 25.93 -16.84 -13.24
N MET A 267 24.61 -16.99 -13.40
CA MET A 267 23.78 -17.94 -12.65
C MET A 267 23.91 -19.39 -13.15
N GLY A 268 24.55 -19.63 -14.29
CA GLY A 268 24.66 -20.95 -14.91
C GLY A 268 23.39 -21.42 -15.60
N LEU A 269 22.44 -20.53 -15.89
CA LEU A 269 21.25 -20.81 -16.69
C LEU A 269 21.55 -20.79 -18.20
N LEU A 270 22.56 -20.05 -18.60
CA LEU A 270 23.14 -20.06 -19.95
C LEU A 270 24.60 -20.49 -19.86
N PRO A 271 25.12 -21.14 -20.91
CA PRO A 271 26.55 -21.41 -21.00
C PRO A 271 27.36 -20.11 -20.91
N ASP A 272 28.48 -20.13 -20.21
CA ASP A 272 29.39 -18.99 -20.09
C ASP A 272 30.25 -18.85 -21.37
N ARG A 273 29.60 -18.41 -22.45
CA ARG A 273 30.19 -18.10 -23.75
C ARG A 273 29.64 -16.77 -24.23
N GLU A 274 30.42 -16.03 -24.97
CA GLU A 274 30.05 -14.73 -25.52
C GLU A 274 28.81 -14.82 -26.43
N ASP A 275 28.72 -15.90 -27.21
CA ASP A 275 27.65 -16.21 -28.15
C ASP A 275 26.41 -16.92 -27.56
N SER A 276 26.36 -17.11 -26.26
CA SER A 276 25.21 -17.73 -25.60
C SER A 276 24.13 -16.71 -25.30
N HIS A 277 22.95 -16.97 -25.84
CA HIS A 277 21.76 -16.15 -25.68
C HIS A 277 20.57 -16.95 -25.14
N SER A 278 19.62 -16.28 -24.55
CA SER A 278 18.41 -16.90 -23.98
C SER A 278 17.43 -17.39 -25.07
N ILE A 279 17.42 -16.75 -26.23
CA ILE A 279 16.58 -17.17 -27.36
C ILE A 279 16.81 -18.64 -27.72
N LEU A 280 15.73 -19.41 -27.80
CA LEU A 280 15.71 -20.85 -28.13
C LEU A 280 16.57 -21.74 -27.20
N THR A 281 17.01 -21.19 -26.06
CA THR A 281 17.85 -21.91 -25.09
C THR A 281 17.19 -21.94 -23.70
N LEU A 282 16.67 -20.80 -23.25
CA LEU A 282 16.11 -20.67 -21.90
C LEU A 282 14.65 -21.13 -21.87
N GLN A 283 14.29 -21.91 -20.84
CA GLN A 283 12.91 -22.27 -20.54
C GLN A 283 12.39 -21.47 -19.35
N LEU A 284 11.18 -20.96 -19.44
CA LEU A 284 10.49 -20.19 -18.39
C LEU A 284 9.97 -21.13 -17.30
N ARG A 285 10.89 -21.70 -16.51
CA ARG A 285 10.58 -22.60 -15.40
C ARG A 285 10.89 -21.96 -14.07
N ASP A 286 10.00 -22.15 -13.08
CA ASP A 286 10.21 -21.69 -11.72
C ASP A 286 11.23 -22.61 -11.00
N PRO A 287 12.42 -22.11 -10.65
CA PRO A 287 13.42 -22.90 -9.94
C PRO A 287 13.04 -23.19 -8.48
N LEU A 288 11.93 -22.64 -7.98
CA LEU A 288 11.40 -22.72 -6.61
C LEU A 288 12.28 -22.07 -5.54
N VAL A 289 13.43 -21.55 -5.91
CA VAL A 289 14.43 -20.83 -5.10
C VAL A 289 14.93 -19.61 -5.86
N ASN A 290 15.56 -18.67 -5.18
CA ASN A 290 16.10 -17.46 -5.81
C ASN A 290 17.56 -17.67 -6.24
N LEU A 291 17.78 -17.90 -7.54
CA LEU A 291 19.10 -18.14 -8.13
C LEU A 291 20.01 -16.90 -8.07
N SER A 292 19.45 -15.70 -8.10
CA SER A 292 20.23 -14.45 -8.00
C SER A 292 20.91 -14.28 -6.65
N ARG A 293 20.45 -15.02 -5.62
CA ARG A 293 21.06 -15.08 -4.30
C ARG A 293 22.05 -16.23 -4.12
N GLY A 294 22.34 -16.98 -5.19
CA GLY A 294 23.21 -18.15 -5.13
C GLY A 294 22.54 -19.39 -4.53
N GLU A 295 21.21 -19.38 -4.35
CA GLU A 295 20.45 -20.56 -3.91
C GLU A 295 20.46 -21.63 -5.02
N ARG A 296 20.44 -22.91 -4.65
CA ARG A 296 20.45 -24.02 -5.61
C ARG A 296 19.11 -24.75 -5.56
N PRO A 297 18.49 -25.00 -6.72
CA PRO A 297 17.23 -25.73 -6.79
C PRO A 297 17.46 -27.20 -6.38
N SER A 298 16.50 -27.76 -5.65
CA SER A 298 16.48 -29.18 -5.29
C SER A 298 15.91 -30.06 -6.39
N VAL A 299 15.24 -29.46 -7.38
CA VAL A 299 14.56 -30.14 -8.49
C VAL A 299 15.33 -29.86 -9.78
N ARG A 300 15.47 -30.88 -10.64
CA ARG A 300 16.14 -30.73 -11.94
C ARG A 300 15.39 -29.74 -12.83
N PRO A 301 16.07 -28.97 -13.69
CA PRO A 301 15.40 -27.98 -14.55
C PRO A 301 14.22 -28.55 -15.37
N ALA A 302 14.36 -29.78 -15.90
CA ALA A 302 13.31 -30.42 -16.68
C ALA A 302 12.05 -30.80 -15.87
N GLU A 303 12.17 -30.95 -14.57
CA GLU A 303 11.08 -31.33 -13.65
C GLU A 303 10.45 -30.10 -12.96
N GLN A 304 11.06 -28.90 -13.12
CA GLN A 304 10.50 -27.66 -12.60
C GLN A 304 9.22 -27.29 -13.33
N PRO A 305 8.21 -26.74 -12.63
CA PRO A 305 6.99 -26.25 -13.28
C PRO A 305 7.31 -25.03 -14.16
N LEU A 306 6.46 -24.74 -15.13
CA LEU A 306 6.47 -23.43 -15.79
C LEU A 306 6.27 -22.33 -14.75
N THR A 307 6.84 -21.15 -14.99
CA THR A 307 6.50 -19.97 -14.19
C THR A 307 4.99 -19.75 -14.24
N ARG A 308 4.42 -19.18 -13.18
CA ARG A 308 2.96 -18.95 -13.08
C ARG A 308 2.41 -18.20 -14.29
N MET A 309 3.12 -17.15 -14.71
CA MET A 309 2.76 -16.37 -15.89
C MET A 309 2.75 -17.23 -17.17
N ALA A 310 3.85 -17.98 -17.42
CA ALA A 310 3.95 -18.80 -18.62
C ALA A 310 2.87 -19.90 -18.66
N ALA A 311 2.58 -20.53 -17.53
CA ALA A 311 1.52 -21.55 -17.42
C ALA A 311 0.12 -20.99 -17.73
N ASP A 312 -0.17 -19.79 -17.25
CA ASP A 312 -1.45 -19.13 -17.49
C ASP A 312 -1.58 -18.67 -18.94
N ALA A 313 -0.55 -18.04 -19.49
CA ALA A 313 -0.53 -17.61 -20.90
C ALA A 313 -0.67 -18.78 -21.88
N VAL A 314 0.05 -19.89 -21.67
CA VAL A 314 -0.02 -21.11 -22.52
C VAL A 314 -1.42 -21.72 -22.49
N SER A 315 -2.17 -21.51 -21.41
CA SER A 315 -3.59 -21.91 -21.34
C SER A 315 -4.53 -21.01 -22.16
N GLY A 316 -3.98 -20.01 -22.85
CA GLY A 316 -4.73 -19.07 -23.70
C GLY A 316 -5.26 -17.85 -22.96
N ASN A 317 -4.83 -17.62 -21.71
CA ASN A 317 -5.28 -16.49 -20.91
C ASN A 317 -4.39 -15.27 -21.13
N ALA A 318 -5.00 -14.08 -21.04
CA ALA A 318 -4.30 -12.83 -20.81
C ALA A 318 -4.48 -12.43 -19.33
N GLY A 319 -3.42 -11.91 -18.71
CA GLY A 319 -3.48 -11.58 -17.29
C GLY A 319 -2.48 -10.50 -16.89
N VAL A 320 -2.66 -10.02 -15.65
CA VAL A 320 -1.73 -9.13 -14.95
C VAL A 320 -1.64 -9.56 -13.48
N ASP A 321 -0.44 -9.60 -12.94
CA ASP A 321 -0.20 -9.88 -11.52
C ASP A 321 0.75 -8.85 -10.94
N VAL A 322 0.25 -8.05 -9.99
CA VAL A 322 1.01 -7.03 -9.26
C VAL A 322 1.27 -7.40 -7.79
N ASP A 323 0.79 -8.56 -7.35
CA ASP A 323 1.05 -9.09 -6.01
C ASP A 323 2.39 -9.83 -5.96
N GLY A 324 2.77 -10.43 -7.08
CA GLY A 324 4.07 -11.01 -7.32
C GLY A 324 4.09 -12.53 -7.41
N TYR A 325 4.88 -13.02 -8.35
CA TYR A 325 5.19 -14.44 -8.59
C TYR A 325 6.69 -14.57 -8.90
N ARG A 326 7.22 -15.78 -8.95
CA ARG A 326 8.63 -16.00 -9.30
C ARG A 326 8.79 -16.14 -10.80
N ASP A 327 9.79 -15.47 -11.34
CA ASP A 327 10.26 -15.65 -12.72
C ASP A 327 11.17 -16.88 -12.87
N TYR A 328 11.75 -17.04 -14.03
CA TYR A 328 12.70 -18.11 -14.36
C TYR A 328 14.06 -18.00 -13.64
N ARG A 329 14.36 -16.85 -13.02
CA ARG A 329 15.52 -16.65 -12.11
C ARG A 329 15.15 -16.97 -10.66
N GLY A 330 13.86 -17.20 -10.38
CA GLY A 330 13.33 -17.31 -9.02
C GLY A 330 13.21 -15.97 -8.31
N VAL A 331 13.37 -14.85 -9.01
CA VAL A 331 13.19 -13.50 -8.47
C VAL A 331 11.69 -13.20 -8.40
N PRO A 332 11.19 -12.58 -7.31
CA PRO A 332 9.82 -12.13 -7.26
C PRO A 332 9.58 -11.01 -8.27
N ASN A 333 8.73 -11.25 -9.27
CA ASN A 333 8.35 -10.32 -10.33
C ASN A 333 6.87 -9.95 -10.25
N VAL A 334 6.51 -8.85 -10.91
CA VAL A 334 5.16 -8.48 -11.29
C VAL A 334 5.13 -8.32 -12.81
N GLY A 335 4.01 -8.59 -13.45
CA GLY A 335 3.97 -8.55 -14.91
C GLY A 335 2.59 -8.67 -15.49
N ALA A 336 2.51 -8.46 -16.82
CA ALA A 336 1.34 -8.67 -17.64
C ALA A 336 1.71 -9.59 -18.82
N TRP A 337 0.77 -10.39 -19.29
CA TRP A 337 0.99 -11.35 -20.36
C TRP A 337 -0.24 -11.56 -21.22
N THR A 338 0.00 -12.03 -22.44
CA THR A 338 -1.04 -12.44 -23.37
C THR A 338 -0.54 -13.57 -24.27
N TRP A 339 -1.48 -14.37 -24.78
CA TRP A 339 -1.21 -15.38 -25.79
C TRP A 339 -1.67 -14.89 -27.16
N LEU A 340 -0.85 -15.05 -28.20
CA LEU A 340 -1.17 -14.70 -29.58
C LEU A 340 -1.48 -15.98 -30.38
N PRO A 341 -2.77 -16.39 -30.45
CA PRO A 341 -3.14 -17.69 -31.05
C PRO A 341 -2.78 -17.81 -32.54
N GLU A 342 -2.86 -16.69 -33.29
CA GLU A 342 -2.51 -16.65 -34.72
C GLU A 342 -1.05 -17.05 -34.97
N TYR A 343 -0.16 -16.73 -34.02
CA TYR A 343 1.28 -16.95 -34.13
C TYR A 343 1.78 -18.11 -33.27
N GLY A 344 0.95 -18.63 -32.37
CA GLY A 344 1.26 -19.76 -31.49
C GLY A 344 2.32 -19.49 -30.43
N PHE A 345 2.42 -18.25 -29.92
CA PHE A 345 3.32 -17.89 -28.85
C PHE A 345 2.70 -16.85 -27.88
N GLY A 346 3.24 -16.78 -26.68
CA GLY A 346 2.91 -15.78 -25.69
C GLY A 346 3.91 -14.63 -25.66
N VAL A 347 3.46 -13.46 -25.20
CA VAL A 347 4.28 -12.29 -24.90
C VAL A 347 4.02 -11.88 -23.46
N ALA A 348 5.09 -11.59 -22.73
CA ALA A 348 5.01 -11.12 -21.36
C ALA A 348 5.92 -9.93 -21.12
N THR A 349 5.41 -8.96 -20.36
CA THR A 349 6.17 -7.83 -19.81
C THR A 349 6.28 -8.03 -18.31
N GLU A 350 7.50 -8.14 -17.80
CA GLU A 350 7.79 -8.38 -16.38
C GLU A 350 8.76 -7.33 -15.84
N VAL A 351 8.67 -7.10 -14.54
CA VAL A 351 9.61 -6.24 -13.80
C VAL A 351 9.82 -6.79 -12.41
N ASP A 352 11.03 -6.69 -11.88
CA ASP A 352 11.33 -7.13 -10.51
C ASP A 352 10.40 -6.41 -9.52
N ARG A 353 9.73 -7.18 -8.65
CA ARG A 353 8.81 -6.64 -7.65
C ARG A 353 9.46 -5.59 -6.75
N ALA A 354 10.75 -5.76 -6.47
CA ALA A 354 11.52 -4.80 -5.67
C ALA A 354 11.63 -3.43 -6.34
N ASP A 355 11.80 -3.41 -7.66
CA ASP A 355 11.89 -2.18 -8.47
C ASP A 355 10.50 -1.56 -8.66
N ALA A 356 9.52 -2.34 -9.10
CA ALA A 356 8.15 -1.89 -9.33
C ALA A 356 7.49 -1.30 -8.06
N LEU A 357 7.72 -1.92 -6.90
CA LEU A 357 7.11 -1.50 -5.62
C LEU A 357 8.02 -0.62 -4.77
N HIS A 358 9.15 -0.13 -5.29
CA HIS A 358 10.10 0.71 -4.54
C HIS A 358 9.41 1.97 -3.98
N ALA A 359 8.57 2.64 -4.76
CA ALA A 359 7.80 3.80 -4.31
C ALA A 359 6.84 3.45 -3.16
N ILE A 360 6.21 2.27 -3.21
CA ILE A 360 5.33 1.78 -2.14
C ILE A 360 6.13 1.49 -0.86
N GLN A 361 7.36 0.98 -0.96
CA GLN A 361 8.21 0.76 0.22
C GLN A 361 8.59 2.07 0.90
N ILE A 362 8.95 3.11 0.14
CA ILE A 362 9.20 4.46 0.66
C ILE A 362 7.95 5.00 1.37
N LEU A 363 6.80 4.87 0.73
CA LEU A 363 5.52 5.29 1.30
C LEU A 363 5.23 4.56 2.62
N ARG A 364 5.42 3.24 2.67
CA ARG A 364 5.28 2.44 3.90
C ARG A 364 6.22 2.94 5.02
N ALA A 365 7.47 3.20 4.72
CA ALA A 365 8.42 3.72 5.68
C ALA A 365 8.00 5.09 6.22
N ALA A 366 7.54 5.99 5.34
CA ALA A 366 7.01 7.31 5.73
C ALA A 366 5.78 7.21 6.64
N PHE A 367 4.83 6.31 6.34
CA PHE A 367 3.68 6.07 7.21
C PHE A 367 4.09 5.49 8.57
N TRP A 368 5.00 4.51 8.63
CA TRP A 368 5.46 3.97 9.89
C TRP A 368 6.21 5.00 10.74
N SER A 369 7.02 5.88 10.13
CA SER A 369 7.68 6.97 10.85
C SER A 369 6.69 7.99 11.40
N LEU A 370 5.64 8.32 10.64
CA LEU A 370 4.54 9.18 11.10
C LEU A 370 3.78 8.56 12.28
N PHE A 371 3.45 7.26 12.22
CA PHE A 371 2.82 6.55 13.33
C PHE A 371 3.69 6.55 14.59
N ALA A 372 4.98 6.30 14.46
CA ALA A 372 5.92 6.35 15.58
C ALA A 372 5.97 7.74 16.21
N LEU A 373 5.99 8.80 15.39
CA LEU A 373 5.96 10.18 15.86
C LEU A 373 4.65 10.52 16.60
N LEU A 374 3.51 10.13 16.02
CA LEU A 374 2.19 10.34 16.67
C LEU A 374 2.10 9.61 18.01
N ALA A 375 2.59 8.37 18.08
CA ALA A 375 2.64 7.62 19.33
C ALA A 375 3.54 8.30 20.37
N ALA A 376 4.73 8.75 19.98
CA ALA A 376 5.66 9.47 20.86
C ALA A 376 5.04 10.78 21.39
N CYS A 377 4.41 11.58 20.52
CA CYS A 377 3.69 12.80 20.92
C CYS A 377 2.55 12.49 21.89
N SER A 378 1.77 11.44 21.65
CA SER A 378 0.67 11.03 22.53
C SER A 378 1.17 10.65 23.93
N VAL A 379 2.27 9.89 24.00
CA VAL A 379 2.92 9.52 25.26
C VAL A 379 3.45 10.77 25.97
N ALA A 380 4.10 11.69 25.26
CA ALA A 380 4.62 12.93 25.83
C ALA A 380 3.51 13.79 26.42
N ILE A 381 2.39 13.96 25.72
CA ILE A 381 1.22 14.71 26.19
C ILE A 381 0.62 14.01 27.43
N PHE A 382 0.51 12.68 27.41
CA PHE A 382 0.02 11.92 28.56
C PHE A 382 0.91 12.12 29.78
N VAL A 383 2.23 11.95 29.65
CA VAL A 383 3.19 12.17 30.74
C VAL A 383 3.10 13.59 31.27
N PHE A 384 3.08 14.58 30.38
CA PHE A 384 2.94 16.00 30.75
C PHE A 384 1.66 16.26 31.56
N THR A 385 0.52 15.72 31.11
CA THR A 385 -0.75 15.89 31.82
C THR A 385 -0.76 15.25 33.22
N VAL A 386 -0.14 14.06 33.36
CA VAL A 386 0.00 13.39 34.65
C VAL A 386 0.94 14.15 35.59
N VAL A 387 2.08 14.64 35.08
CA VAL A 387 3.03 15.44 35.87
C VAL A 387 2.39 16.75 36.35
N MET A 388 1.68 17.46 35.47
CA MET A 388 0.98 18.69 35.80
C MET A 388 -0.12 18.47 36.83
N ALA A 389 -0.87 17.36 36.74
CA ALA A 389 -1.88 17.00 37.75
C ALA A 389 -1.22 16.76 39.12
N LYS A 390 -0.13 15.99 39.18
CA LYS A 390 0.62 15.75 40.44
C LYS A 390 1.19 17.03 41.01
N MET A 391 1.76 17.92 40.21
CA MET A 391 2.26 19.22 40.68
C MET A 391 1.16 20.08 41.28
N ARG A 392 -0.01 20.17 40.65
CA ARG A 392 -1.16 20.90 41.18
C ARG A 392 -1.62 20.34 42.55
N HIS A 393 -1.66 19.02 42.70
CA HIS A 393 -1.99 18.38 44.00
C HIS A 393 -0.92 18.67 45.05
N ALA A 394 0.36 18.63 44.72
CA ALA A 394 1.46 18.93 45.64
C ALA A 394 1.46 20.39 46.09
N LEU A 395 1.20 21.34 45.20
CA LEU A 395 1.09 22.77 45.52
C LEU A 395 -0.09 23.05 46.48
N ARG A 396 -1.26 22.44 46.25
CA ARG A 396 -2.42 22.55 47.10
C ARG A 396 -2.16 21.96 48.51
N ALA A 397 -1.49 20.82 48.59
CA ALA A 397 -1.10 20.21 49.87
C ALA A 397 -0.10 21.07 50.62
N ALA A 398 0.87 21.72 49.95
CA ALA A 398 1.84 22.63 50.56
C ALA A 398 1.21 23.91 51.10
N ALA A 399 0.19 24.47 50.43
CA ALA A 399 -0.56 25.63 50.89
C ALA A 399 -1.29 25.36 52.22
N LEU A 400 -1.82 24.15 52.42
CA LEU A 400 -2.45 23.72 53.67
C LEU A 400 -1.42 23.43 54.78
N ALA A 401 -0.20 23.02 54.41
CA ALA A 401 0.87 22.74 55.39
C ALA A 401 1.47 24.00 56.01
N ASN A 402 1.37 25.16 55.37
CA ASN A 402 1.90 26.44 55.90
C ASN A 402 1.06 27.07 57.05
N LYS A 403 -0.01 26.38 57.51
CA LYS A 403 -0.86 26.80 58.66
C LYS A 403 -1.38 28.25 58.64
N THR A 404 -1.21 28.98 57.55
CA THR A 404 -1.68 30.36 57.41
C THR A 404 -2.71 30.47 56.30
N LEU A 405 -3.87 31.05 56.55
CA LEU A 405 -4.97 31.28 55.63
C LEU A 405 -5.37 32.75 55.64
N GLY A 406 -4.88 33.51 54.67
CA GLY A 406 -5.05 34.94 54.66
C GLY A 406 -4.44 35.56 55.95
N GLN A 407 -5.27 36.17 56.74
CA GLN A 407 -4.88 36.77 58.03
C GLN A 407 -5.11 35.86 59.25
N TYR A 408 -5.35 34.57 59.05
CA TYR A 408 -5.60 33.58 60.10
C TYR A 408 -4.51 32.51 60.17
N GLU A 409 -4.07 32.21 61.40
CA GLU A 409 -3.16 31.08 61.66
C GLU A 409 -4.02 29.89 62.12
N LEU A 410 -3.87 28.75 61.46
CA LEU A 410 -4.54 27.50 61.82
C LEU A 410 -3.78 26.80 62.97
N GLU A 411 -4.48 26.36 63.99
CA GLU A 411 -3.90 25.62 65.12
C GLU A 411 -4.24 24.13 65.04
N GLU A 412 -5.39 23.71 65.44
CA GLU A 412 -5.82 22.32 65.49
C GLU A 412 -7.18 22.12 64.83
N LYS A 413 -7.40 20.91 64.32
CA LYS A 413 -8.68 20.52 63.76
C LYS A 413 -9.66 20.22 64.83
N ILE A 414 -10.78 20.92 64.85
CA ILE A 414 -11.85 20.81 65.89
C ILE A 414 -13.09 20.10 65.38
N GLY A 415 -13.25 19.97 64.02
CA GLY A 415 -14.41 19.29 63.46
C GLY A 415 -14.27 18.97 62.00
N ALA A 416 -15.07 18.01 61.51
CA ALA A 416 -15.21 17.71 60.08
C ALA A 416 -16.66 17.33 59.79
N GLY A 417 -17.20 17.81 58.67
CA GLY A 417 -18.57 17.53 58.24
C GLY A 417 -18.65 17.35 56.71
N GLY A 418 -19.84 17.15 56.22
CA GLY A 418 -20.10 16.89 54.79
C GLY A 418 -19.62 17.98 53.81
N MET A 419 -19.49 19.24 54.30
CA MET A 419 -19.11 20.40 53.46
C MET A 419 -17.68 20.88 53.70
N GLY A 420 -16.93 20.33 54.68
CA GLY A 420 -15.57 20.78 54.93
C GLY A 420 -15.05 20.46 56.32
N VAL A 421 -13.90 21.04 56.65
CA VAL A 421 -13.18 20.83 57.91
C VAL A 421 -13.11 22.13 58.66
N VAL A 422 -13.32 22.07 59.98
CA VAL A 422 -13.23 23.22 60.87
C VAL A 422 -11.95 23.11 61.69
N TYR A 423 -11.18 24.19 61.67
CA TYR A 423 -9.98 24.34 62.51
C TYR A 423 -10.17 25.40 63.54
N ARG A 424 -9.61 25.20 64.74
CA ARG A 424 -9.27 26.27 65.62
C ARG A 424 -8.12 27.07 65.08
N GLY A 425 -8.14 28.35 65.17
CA GLY A 425 -7.08 29.23 64.77
C GLY A 425 -7.19 30.57 65.44
N ARG A 426 -6.36 31.51 65.08
CA ARG A 426 -6.39 32.88 65.56
C ARG A 426 -6.12 33.87 64.47
N HIS A 427 -6.67 35.05 64.59
CA HIS A 427 -6.35 36.18 63.74
C HIS A 427 -4.91 36.65 64.00
N ALA A 428 -4.02 36.65 62.99
CA ALA A 428 -2.59 36.89 63.18
C ALA A 428 -2.27 38.22 63.90
N LEU A 429 -2.98 39.30 63.58
CA LEU A 429 -2.76 40.60 64.19
C LEU A 429 -3.59 40.79 65.50
N LEU A 430 -4.87 40.44 65.47
CA LEU A 430 -5.79 40.68 66.66
C LEU A 430 -5.63 39.61 67.74
N ARG A 431 -4.93 38.48 67.43
CA ARG A 431 -4.75 37.34 68.34
C ARG A 431 -6.05 36.74 68.90
N ARG A 432 -7.17 37.00 68.22
CA ARG A 432 -8.50 36.56 68.65
C ARG A 432 -8.67 35.07 68.27
N PRO A 433 -9.11 34.21 69.19
CA PRO A 433 -9.50 32.85 68.90
C PRO A 433 -10.65 32.83 67.89
N THR A 434 -10.50 31.97 66.84
CA THR A 434 -11.42 31.95 65.71
C THR A 434 -11.60 30.51 65.25
N ALA A 435 -12.82 30.11 64.92
CA ALA A 435 -13.06 28.85 64.21
C ALA A 435 -13.04 29.12 62.71
N ILE A 436 -12.27 28.36 62.00
CA ILE A 436 -12.06 28.54 60.54
C ILE A 436 -12.55 27.30 59.81
N LYS A 437 -13.64 27.46 59.05
CA LYS A 437 -14.21 26.38 58.25
C LYS A 437 -13.64 26.44 56.83
N LEU A 438 -13.00 25.36 56.41
CA LEU A 438 -12.43 25.18 55.06
C LEU A 438 -13.36 24.33 54.23
N LEU A 439 -13.59 24.75 53.00
CA LEU A 439 -14.29 23.92 52.04
C LEU A 439 -13.39 22.75 51.61
N ASP A 440 -13.94 21.53 51.55
CA ASP A 440 -13.23 20.34 51.12
C ASP A 440 -12.82 20.48 49.65
N VAL A 441 -11.50 20.51 49.41
CA VAL A 441 -10.89 20.74 48.07
C VAL A 441 -11.28 19.65 47.07
N ASP A 442 -11.44 18.43 47.56
CA ASP A 442 -11.77 17.27 46.69
C ASP A 442 -13.25 17.26 46.25
N LYS A 443 -14.09 18.05 46.95
CA LYS A 443 -15.51 18.22 46.66
C LYS A 443 -15.85 19.60 46.09
N THR A 444 -14.86 20.37 45.70
CA THR A 444 -15.04 21.74 45.21
C THR A 444 -15.59 21.75 43.79
N THR A 445 -16.88 21.93 43.65
CA THR A 445 -17.56 22.18 42.37
C THR A 445 -18.11 23.61 42.35
N PRO A 446 -18.39 24.21 41.18
CA PRO A 446 -19.00 25.54 41.10
C PRO A 446 -20.34 25.62 41.86
N GLU A 447 -21.01 24.51 42.07
CA GLU A 447 -22.26 24.41 42.78
C GLU A 447 -22.04 24.42 44.32
N THR A 448 -21.03 23.68 44.80
CA THR A 448 -20.64 23.66 46.23
C THR A 448 -20.06 25.00 46.65
N ILE A 449 -19.30 25.70 45.81
CA ILE A 449 -18.81 27.05 46.08
C ILE A 449 -19.98 28.01 46.23
N ARG A 450 -20.91 28.06 45.29
CA ARG A 450 -22.08 28.94 45.36
C ARG A 450 -22.96 28.68 46.59
N ARG A 451 -23.09 27.42 47.00
CA ARG A 451 -23.85 27.06 48.22
C ARG A 451 -23.11 27.56 49.46
N PHE A 452 -21.79 27.39 49.49
CA PHE A 452 -20.96 27.87 50.61
C PHE A 452 -20.98 29.41 50.71
N GLU A 453 -20.82 30.14 49.63
CA GLU A 453 -20.92 31.60 49.59
C GLU A 453 -22.28 32.09 50.06
N ARG A 454 -23.35 31.45 49.62
CA ARG A 454 -24.72 31.80 50.06
C ARG A 454 -24.94 31.53 51.52
N GLU A 455 -24.43 30.40 52.06
CA GLU A 455 -24.47 30.08 53.49
C GLU A 455 -23.79 31.19 54.32
N VAL A 456 -22.59 31.58 53.93
CA VAL A 456 -21.80 32.62 54.58
C VAL A 456 -22.51 33.97 54.52
N GLN A 457 -23.00 34.38 53.33
CA GLN A 457 -23.68 35.68 53.16
C GLN A 457 -24.94 35.82 54.04
N ILE A 458 -25.75 34.77 54.18
CA ILE A 458 -26.96 34.81 54.96
C ILE A 458 -26.61 34.75 56.47
N THR A 459 -25.70 33.87 56.86
CA THR A 459 -25.30 33.71 58.27
C THR A 459 -24.61 34.97 58.78
N SER A 460 -23.86 35.70 57.97
CA SER A 460 -23.20 36.96 58.41
C SER A 460 -24.15 38.11 58.69
N GLN A 461 -25.43 38.00 58.30
CA GLN A 461 -26.46 39.03 58.59
C GLN A 461 -27.19 38.76 59.89
N LEU A 462 -27.02 37.60 60.51
CA LEU A 462 -27.67 37.27 61.79
C LEU A 462 -26.88 37.85 62.95
N ASN A 463 -27.58 38.54 63.84
CA ASN A 463 -26.98 39.27 65.02
C ASN A 463 -27.49 38.77 66.34
N HIS A 464 -28.24 37.69 66.44
CA HIS A 464 -28.78 37.16 67.69
C HIS A 464 -27.65 36.65 68.61
N PRO A 465 -27.69 36.92 69.90
CA PRO A 465 -26.61 36.53 70.82
C PRO A 465 -26.38 35.02 70.96
N ASN A 466 -27.31 34.20 70.47
CA ASN A 466 -27.16 32.73 70.42
C ASN A 466 -26.94 32.23 68.99
N THR A 467 -26.47 33.07 68.09
CA THR A 467 -26.04 32.73 66.76
C THR A 467 -24.52 32.97 66.62
N VAL A 468 -23.76 32.00 66.06
CA VAL A 468 -22.31 32.13 65.87
C VAL A 468 -22.03 33.24 64.87
N ALA A 469 -21.25 34.25 65.31
CA ALA A 469 -20.90 35.38 64.47
C ALA A 469 -19.87 34.98 63.38
N VAL A 470 -20.14 35.32 62.09
CA VAL A 470 -19.19 35.21 61.02
C VAL A 470 -18.39 36.50 60.94
N TYR A 471 -17.04 36.36 60.95
CA TYR A 471 -16.13 37.51 60.96
C TYR A 471 -15.60 37.89 59.61
N ASP A 472 -15.31 36.89 58.81
CA ASP A 472 -14.66 37.08 57.50
C ASP A 472 -14.85 35.85 56.60
N TYR A 473 -14.77 36.04 55.30
CA TYR A 473 -14.69 34.93 54.34
C TYR A 473 -13.73 35.29 53.20
N GLY A 474 -13.12 34.28 52.61
CA GLY A 474 -12.20 34.49 51.51
C GLY A 474 -11.76 33.19 50.83
N HIS A 475 -10.86 33.35 49.93
CA HIS A 475 -10.15 32.24 49.31
C HIS A 475 -8.63 32.52 49.26
N THR A 476 -7.86 31.46 49.35
CA THR A 476 -6.41 31.56 49.15
C THR A 476 -6.08 31.70 47.65
N PRO A 477 -4.85 32.17 47.28
CA PRO A 477 -4.40 32.21 45.89
C PRO A 477 -4.50 30.85 45.21
N GLU A 478 -4.41 29.75 45.96
CA GLU A 478 -4.50 28.36 45.46
C GLU A 478 -5.96 27.89 45.31
N GLY A 479 -6.95 28.76 45.64
CA GLY A 479 -8.37 28.50 45.43
C GLY A 479 -9.05 27.71 46.56
N VAL A 480 -8.50 27.71 47.79
CA VAL A 480 -9.13 27.13 48.95
C VAL A 480 -10.07 28.16 49.60
N PHE A 481 -11.37 27.90 49.58
CA PHE A 481 -12.37 28.75 50.18
C PHE A 481 -12.45 28.50 51.69
N TYR A 482 -12.57 29.57 52.47
CA TYR A 482 -12.72 29.52 53.92
C TYR A 482 -13.65 30.63 54.42
N TYR A 483 -14.22 30.44 55.62
CA TYR A 483 -14.74 31.53 56.44
C TYR A 483 -14.31 31.36 57.86
N ALA A 484 -14.14 32.52 58.51
CA ALA A 484 -13.75 32.65 59.88
C ALA A 484 -14.99 33.03 60.75
N MET A 485 -15.20 32.36 61.83
CA MET A 485 -16.35 32.56 62.73
C MET A 485 -15.94 32.52 64.17
N GLU A 486 -16.83 32.90 65.03
CA GLU A 486 -16.67 32.84 66.47
C GLU A 486 -16.30 31.45 66.97
N TYR A 487 -15.22 31.38 67.77
CA TYR A 487 -14.84 30.15 68.43
C TYR A 487 -15.55 30.05 69.74
N LEU A 488 -16.37 29.04 69.93
CA LEU A 488 -17.10 28.79 71.16
C LEU A 488 -16.29 27.83 72.03
N GLU A 489 -15.96 28.31 73.25
CA GLU A 489 -15.37 27.47 74.29
C GLU A 489 -16.48 26.72 75.04
N GLY A 490 -16.36 25.40 75.07
CA GLY A 490 -17.34 24.59 75.76
C GLY A 490 -17.59 23.26 75.16
N ILE A 491 -18.73 22.66 75.43
CA ILE A 491 -19.15 21.35 74.88
C ILE A 491 -20.52 21.51 74.22
N ASP A 492 -20.78 20.70 73.21
CA ASP A 492 -22.10 20.62 72.59
C ASP A 492 -23.14 19.90 73.50
N LEU A 493 -24.40 19.96 73.14
CA LEU A 493 -25.47 19.36 73.92
C LEU A 493 -25.38 17.82 73.95
N ASP A 494 -24.88 17.19 72.95
CA ASP A 494 -24.68 15.74 72.92
C ASP A 494 -23.60 15.32 73.93
N GLN A 495 -22.48 16.03 73.95
CA GLN A 495 -21.45 15.85 74.99
C GLN A 495 -21.91 16.18 76.38
N LEU A 496 -22.71 17.25 76.54
CA LEU A 496 -23.28 17.60 77.82
C LEU A 496 -24.12 16.45 78.41
N VAL A 497 -24.98 15.85 77.58
CA VAL A 497 -25.82 14.72 78.01
C VAL A 497 -24.99 13.45 78.22
N LYS A 498 -24.01 13.20 77.43
CA LYS A 498 -23.12 12.02 77.57
C LYS A 498 -22.27 12.10 78.85
N GLN A 499 -21.77 13.27 79.19
CA GLN A 499 -20.90 13.47 80.37
C GLN A 499 -21.66 13.66 81.71
N HIS A 500 -22.82 14.30 81.66
CA HIS A 500 -23.53 14.72 82.86
C HIS A 500 -24.94 14.11 82.96
N GLY A 501 -25.32 13.23 82.07
CA GLY A 501 -26.63 12.58 82.08
C GLY A 501 -27.78 13.48 81.65
N PRO A 502 -29.04 13.05 81.89
CA PRO A 502 -30.24 13.83 81.57
C PRO A 502 -30.25 15.16 82.29
N GLN A 503 -30.58 16.23 81.56
CA GLN A 503 -30.62 17.59 82.12
C GLN A 503 -31.95 17.91 82.76
N THR A 504 -31.96 18.83 83.76
CA THR A 504 -33.20 19.27 84.47
C THR A 504 -34.11 20.02 83.49
N GLU A 505 -35.43 19.93 83.71
CA GLU A 505 -36.45 20.57 82.88
C GLU A 505 -36.19 22.08 82.71
N GLY A 506 -35.87 22.78 83.79
CA GLY A 506 -35.57 24.22 83.74
C GLY A 506 -34.37 24.54 82.82
N ARG A 507 -33.32 23.68 82.83
CA ARG A 507 -32.14 23.86 81.94
C ARG A 507 -32.50 23.59 80.49
N VAL A 508 -33.26 22.55 80.21
CA VAL A 508 -33.73 22.23 78.88
C VAL A 508 -34.58 23.36 78.28
N ILE A 509 -35.53 23.87 79.07
CA ILE A 509 -36.38 25.02 78.68
C ILE A 509 -35.53 26.26 78.42
N HIS A 510 -34.57 26.54 79.26
CA HIS A 510 -33.65 27.67 79.06
C HIS A 510 -32.86 27.56 77.71
N ILE A 511 -32.28 26.41 77.43
CA ILE A 511 -31.53 26.15 76.19
C ILE A 511 -32.44 26.23 74.96
N LEU A 512 -33.62 25.58 75.02
CA LEU A 512 -34.58 25.61 73.93
C LEU A 512 -35.08 27.00 73.59
N ARG A 513 -35.32 27.84 74.61
CA ARG A 513 -35.72 29.24 74.37
C ARG A 513 -34.66 30.04 73.64
N GLN A 514 -33.38 29.83 73.94
CA GLN A 514 -32.26 30.47 73.22
C GLN A 514 -32.17 29.99 71.79
N ILE A 515 -32.29 28.67 71.52
CA ILE A 515 -32.33 28.09 70.23
C ILE A 515 -33.49 28.62 69.37
N CYS A 516 -34.71 28.67 70.02
CA CYS A 516 -35.88 29.20 69.30
C CYS A 516 -35.73 30.69 68.96
N GLY A 517 -35.10 31.49 69.84
CA GLY A 517 -34.81 32.90 69.58
C GLY A 517 -33.88 33.05 68.32
N SER A 518 -32.79 32.33 68.31
CA SER A 518 -31.85 32.33 67.19
C SER A 518 -32.49 31.82 65.85
N LEU A 519 -33.26 30.74 65.94
CA LEU A 519 -33.98 30.24 64.78
C LEU A 519 -35.08 31.19 64.30
N SER A 520 -35.74 31.92 65.18
CA SER A 520 -36.74 32.91 64.80
C SER A 520 -36.15 34.06 63.98
N GLU A 521 -34.96 34.55 64.33
CA GLU A 521 -34.24 35.54 63.54
C GLU A 521 -33.88 34.99 62.18
N ALA A 522 -33.30 33.80 62.13
CA ALA A 522 -32.92 33.13 60.89
C ALA A 522 -34.13 32.91 59.93
N HIS A 523 -35.27 32.48 60.50
CA HIS A 523 -36.51 32.30 59.73
C HIS A 523 -37.07 33.65 59.24
N GLY A 524 -36.96 34.70 60.04
CA GLY A 524 -37.31 36.05 59.61
C GLY A 524 -36.47 36.59 58.48
N ALA A 525 -35.23 36.19 58.40
CA ALA A 525 -34.30 36.44 57.25
C ALA A 525 -34.50 35.48 56.10
N GLY A 526 -35.47 34.56 56.14
CA GLY A 526 -35.72 33.57 55.05
C GLY A 526 -34.79 32.38 55.06
N LEU A 527 -34.03 32.16 56.14
CA LEU A 527 -33.11 31.02 56.27
C LEU A 527 -33.74 29.89 57.07
N ILE A 528 -33.84 28.72 56.54
CA ILE A 528 -34.28 27.50 57.24
C ILE A 528 -33.04 26.63 57.47
N HIS A 529 -32.78 26.29 58.74
CA HIS A 529 -31.57 25.59 59.19
C HIS A 529 -31.46 24.15 58.62
N ARG A 530 -32.54 23.39 58.55
CA ARG A 530 -32.70 22.04 57.98
C ARG A 530 -31.86 20.93 58.63
N ASP A 531 -30.99 21.22 59.57
CA ASP A 531 -30.08 20.24 60.21
C ASP A 531 -29.79 20.63 61.67
N VAL A 532 -30.85 20.84 62.46
CA VAL A 532 -30.72 21.11 63.89
C VAL A 532 -30.36 19.81 64.58
N LYS A 533 -29.23 19.82 65.29
CA LYS A 533 -28.69 18.69 66.05
C LYS A 533 -28.36 19.12 67.51
N PRO A 534 -28.45 18.18 68.53
CA PRO A 534 -28.01 18.45 69.87
C PRO A 534 -26.53 18.70 70.00
#